data_bbeb14ee24dbc0a70eb547ab073c61ef
#
_entry.id   bbeb14ee24dbc0a70eb547ab073c61ef
#
_cell.length_a   1.000
_cell.length_b   1.000
_cell.length_c   1.000
_cell.angle_alpha   90.00
_cell.angle_beta   90.00
_cell.angle_gamma   90.00
#
_symmetry.space_group_name_H-M   'P 1'
#
loop_
_entity.id
_entity.type
_entity.pdbx_description
1 polymer ?
#
loop_
_entity_poly.entity_id
_entity_poly.type
_entity_poly.pdbx_seq_one_letter_code
_entity_poly.pdbx_strand_id
1 'polypeptide(L)'
;MIILLVLALAAALLLRRDVAPPVPAPVVSVPVLPVPSVPEPAPPVPAPVIPEEPPPHPITTLLNEARASPALAGAAIGFCLINAKGETMLAEDADIAFIPASSLKTLTTATALEILGPDFRFATELKSAAPIKDGVIQGDLVIVGGGDPMLSMDDLIAWAADLKQRGLVRVTGGIRVDGSIFRGSLYGDFWNWGDIGNGYGSGVAGLNLNHNRYIIVFRAGAALGSPASILGTDVEIPGVAWNNEVTTGAPDSGDGVVIHGGETTSAIHLRGTVPLGAAKFQVNGAVPDPAGFAAHQFRRVLQAAGIQIGRSSTSTAPAAHSLLQHTSPPLIEIITSIHASSDNHETECVFRMLGVKAAKPSAEVIREHWKTRGLEFIGLRMEDGCGLARADFIRPFDLARLQLLAGQGPHGAAYKASLLSRDGLRWKGGAMSGIRTSTGYVTGKSGVEFCYAFMVNHYADGKAVSELSKRVMDAMLGL
;
A
#
# COMPACT_ATOMS: atom_id res chain seq x y z
N MET A 1 -12.67 -30.77 28.88
CA MET A 1 -11.23 -30.52 28.74
C MET A 1 -10.63 -29.64 29.84
N ILE A 2 -11.39 -28.76 30.47
CA ILE A 2 -10.92 -27.92 31.62
C ILE A 2 -10.83 -28.68 32.94
N ILE A 3 -11.68 -29.69 33.17
CA ILE A 3 -11.70 -30.49 34.43
C ILE A 3 -10.47 -31.43 34.53
N LEU A 4 -9.91 -31.90 33.43
CA LEU A 4 -8.73 -32.77 33.42
C LEU A 4 -7.43 -32.02 33.72
N LEU A 5 -7.38 -30.72 33.46
CA LEU A 5 -6.18 -29.90 33.76
C LEU A 5 -6.09 -29.53 35.26
N VAL A 6 -7.21 -29.38 35.95
CA VAL A 6 -7.23 -29.05 37.38
C VAL A 6 -6.83 -30.24 38.23
N LEU A 7 -7.16 -31.47 37.81
CA LEU A 7 -6.78 -32.71 38.52
C LEU A 7 -5.27 -33.03 38.35
N ALA A 8 -4.67 -32.66 37.22
CA ALA A 8 -3.25 -32.87 37.02
C ALA A 8 -2.39 -31.91 37.87
N LEU A 9 -2.87 -30.68 38.13
CA LEU A 9 -2.17 -29.68 38.95
C LEU A 9 -2.26 -30.02 40.46
N ALA A 10 -3.37 -30.63 40.92
CA ALA A 10 -3.54 -31.08 42.30
C ALA A 10 -2.69 -32.31 42.65
N ALA A 11 -2.43 -33.21 41.68
CA ALA A 11 -1.59 -34.37 41.87
C ALA A 11 -0.06 -34.02 41.98
N ALA A 12 0.37 -32.93 41.31
CA ALA A 12 1.75 -32.45 41.34
C ALA A 12 2.12 -31.74 42.65
N LEU A 13 1.14 -31.26 43.43
CA LEU A 13 1.34 -30.58 44.71
C LEU A 13 1.43 -31.55 45.91
N LEU A 14 0.99 -32.81 45.76
CA LEU A 14 0.98 -33.79 46.82
C LEU A 14 2.24 -34.70 46.87
N LEU A 15 3.17 -34.54 45.96
CA LEU A 15 4.39 -35.34 45.86
C LEU A 15 5.69 -34.63 46.32
N ARG A 16 5.58 -33.53 47.08
CA ARG A 16 6.78 -33.00 47.78
C ARG A 16 7.12 -33.88 48.99
N ARG A 17 8.03 -34.82 48.76
CA ARG A 17 8.72 -35.53 49.87
C ARG A 17 9.69 -34.56 50.52
N ASP A 18 9.59 -34.43 51.85
CA ASP A 18 10.58 -33.74 52.69
C ASP A 18 11.93 -34.40 52.51
N VAL A 19 12.89 -33.64 51.96
CA VAL A 19 14.30 -34.02 51.93
C VAL A 19 14.94 -33.41 53.17
N ALA A 20 15.37 -34.24 54.10
CA ALA A 20 16.09 -33.83 55.29
C ALA A 20 17.46 -33.20 54.90
N PRO A 21 17.96 -32.21 55.67
CA PRO A 21 19.23 -31.55 55.36
C PRO A 21 20.39 -32.52 55.50
N PRO A 22 21.45 -32.41 54.67
CA PRO A 22 22.60 -33.29 54.70
C PRO A 22 23.40 -33.08 55.99
N VAL A 23 23.78 -34.19 56.62
CA VAL A 23 24.69 -34.24 57.78
C VAL A 23 26.13 -33.80 57.37
N PRO A 24 26.80 -32.92 58.10
CA PRO A 24 28.17 -32.50 57.75
C PRO A 24 29.13 -33.64 57.82
N ALA A 25 29.93 -33.82 56.77
CA ALA A 25 31.03 -34.84 56.75
C ALA A 25 32.16 -34.51 57.77
N PRO A 26 32.86 -35.53 58.32
CA PRO A 26 33.91 -35.31 59.26
C PRO A 26 35.13 -34.63 58.63
N VAL A 27 35.65 -33.61 59.31
CA VAL A 27 36.86 -32.88 58.92
C VAL A 27 38.03 -33.77 58.99
N VAL A 28 38.63 -34.21 57.91
CA VAL A 28 39.89 -34.87 57.80
C VAL A 28 41.00 -33.82 57.81
N SER A 29 41.86 -33.78 58.87
CA SER A 29 43.03 -32.93 58.91
C SER A 29 44.11 -33.45 57.95
N VAL A 30 44.34 -32.65 56.90
CA VAL A 30 45.44 -32.92 55.95
C VAL A 30 46.71 -32.29 56.46
N PRO A 31 47.86 -33.01 56.45
CA PRO A 31 49.14 -32.45 56.89
C PRO A 31 49.55 -31.29 55.95
N VAL A 32 49.99 -30.18 56.59
CA VAL A 32 50.51 -29.01 55.91
C VAL A 32 51.84 -29.34 55.29
N LEU A 33 51.90 -29.39 53.95
CA LEU A 33 53.18 -29.45 53.23
C LEU A 33 53.80 -28.03 53.21
N PRO A 34 55.14 -27.91 53.22
CA PRO A 34 55.80 -26.62 53.19
C PRO A 34 55.50 -25.86 51.94
N VAL A 35 55.08 -24.62 52.10
CA VAL A 35 54.72 -23.68 51.00
C VAL A 35 56.02 -23.40 50.24
N PRO A 36 56.05 -23.67 48.90
CA PRO A 36 57.15 -23.21 48.06
C PRO A 36 57.16 -21.67 48.02
N SER A 37 58.39 -21.11 48.12
CA SER A 37 58.58 -19.65 48.01
C SER A 37 57.92 -19.09 46.73
N VAL A 38 57.04 -18.09 46.92
CA VAL A 38 56.40 -17.38 45.82
C VAL A 38 57.49 -16.65 45.04
N PRO A 39 57.63 -16.88 43.70
CA PRO A 39 58.52 -16.08 42.90
C PRO A 39 58.04 -14.63 42.85
N GLU A 40 58.95 -13.70 42.83
CA GLU A 40 58.75 -12.28 42.75
C GLU A 40 57.77 -11.93 41.53
N PRO A 41 56.77 -11.11 41.74
CA PRO A 41 55.81 -10.82 40.66
C PRO A 41 56.58 -10.21 39.49
N ALA A 42 56.36 -10.78 38.28
CA ALA A 42 56.83 -10.22 37.01
C ALA A 42 56.34 -8.79 36.86
N PRO A 43 57.11 -7.88 36.26
CA PRO A 43 56.67 -6.53 36.02
C PRO A 43 55.30 -6.52 35.22
N PRO A 44 54.39 -5.59 35.52
CA PRO A 44 53.07 -5.57 34.89
C PRO A 44 53.23 -5.47 33.37
N VAL A 45 52.65 -6.44 32.67
CA VAL A 45 52.52 -6.38 31.20
C VAL A 45 51.68 -5.14 30.89
N PRO A 46 52.16 -4.22 30.02
CA PRO A 46 51.34 -3.07 29.64
C PRO A 46 49.99 -3.56 29.11
N ALA A 47 48.91 -2.97 29.63
CA ALA A 47 47.55 -3.30 29.19
C ALA A 47 47.47 -3.15 27.66
N PRO A 48 46.81 -4.08 26.94
CA PRO A 48 46.64 -3.93 25.52
C PRO A 48 45.95 -2.59 25.24
N VAL A 49 46.58 -1.77 24.40
CA VAL A 49 45.94 -0.55 23.89
C VAL A 49 44.78 -1.02 23.03
N ILE A 50 43.55 -0.92 23.57
CA ILE A 50 42.31 -1.13 22.80
C ILE A 50 42.28 0.02 21.79
N PRO A 51 42.30 -0.24 20.48
CA PRO A 51 42.16 0.83 19.51
C PRO A 51 40.84 1.59 19.80
N GLU A 52 40.91 2.90 19.85
CA GLU A 52 39.73 3.76 19.99
C GLU A 52 38.79 3.47 18.81
N GLU A 53 37.57 3.01 19.06
CA GLU A 53 36.59 2.75 18.02
C GLU A 53 36.33 4.07 17.27
N PRO A 54 36.30 4.04 15.94
CA PRO A 54 35.97 5.25 15.17
C PRO A 54 34.60 5.78 15.60
N PRO A 55 34.40 7.10 15.61
CA PRO A 55 33.12 7.68 16.02
C PRO A 55 31.97 7.10 15.16
N PRO A 56 30.82 6.86 15.74
CA PRO A 56 29.70 6.27 15.03
C PRO A 56 29.27 7.17 13.86
N HIS A 57 28.77 6.54 12.80
CA HIS A 57 28.26 7.26 11.63
C HIS A 57 27.19 8.30 12.02
N PRO A 58 27.16 9.51 11.46
CA PRO A 58 26.19 10.54 11.84
C PRO A 58 24.74 10.09 11.83
N ILE A 59 24.35 9.26 10.87
CA ILE A 59 22.99 8.67 10.81
C ILE A 59 22.75 7.73 11.99
N THR A 60 23.71 6.87 12.36
CA THR A 60 23.62 6.01 13.55
C THR A 60 23.41 6.84 14.82
N THR A 61 24.14 7.95 14.97
CA THR A 61 23.97 8.86 16.09
C THR A 61 22.54 9.42 16.15
N LEU A 62 22.01 9.89 15.00
CA LEU A 62 20.62 10.38 14.90
C LEU A 62 19.59 9.32 15.28
N LEU A 63 19.78 8.08 14.83
CA LEU A 63 18.85 6.98 15.12
C LEU A 63 18.91 6.59 16.60
N ASN A 64 20.08 6.61 17.21
CA ASN A 64 20.25 6.34 18.65
C ASN A 64 19.64 7.45 19.51
N GLU A 65 19.80 8.73 19.14
CA GLU A 65 19.12 9.84 19.78
C GLU A 65 17.60 9.67 19.71
N ALA A 66 17.08 9.27 18.54
CA ALA A 66 15.67 9.02 18.32
C ALA A 66 15.13 7.89 19.20
N ARG A 67 15.85 6.75 19.29
CA ARG A 67 15.50 5.61 20.14
C ARG A 67 15.51 5.98 21.63
N ALA A 68 16.38 6.89 22.05
CA ALA A 68 16.47 7.39 23.42
C ALA A 68 15.41 8.48 23.74
N SER A 69 14.76 9.04 22.73
CA SER A 69 13.78 10.12 22.91
C SER A 69 12.45 9.60 23.49
N PRO A 70 11.91 10.20 24.56
CA PRO A 70 10.58 9.85 25.06
C PRO A 70 9.44 9.99 24.00
N ALA A 71 9.58 10.91 23.04
CA ALA A 71 8.60 11.11 21.97
C ALA A 71 8.50 9.93 21.00
N LEU A 72 9.57 9.13 20.89
CA LEU A 72 9.65 7.95 20.03
C LEU A 72 9.81 6.63 20.82
N ALA A 73 9.54 6.66 22.12
CA ALA A 73 9.60 5.47 22.97
C ALA A 73 8.65 4.38 22.43
N GLY A 74 9.22 3.18 22.24
CA GLY A 74 8.48 2.04 21.67
C GLY A 74 8.39 2.01 20.13
N ALA A 75 8.85 3.05 19.43
CA ALA A 75 8.94 3.02 17.98
C ALA A 75 10.07 2.06 17.52
N ALA A 76 9.78 1.25 16.51
CA ALA A 76 10.77 0.48 15.78
C ALA A 76 11.34 1.33 14.64
N ILE A 77 12.68 1.42 14.55
CA ILE A 77 13.38 2.27 13.58
C ILE A 77 14.38 1.42 12.81
N GLY A 78 14.17 1.23 11.52
CA GLY A 78 15.05 0.48 10.63
C GLY A 78 15.63 1.38 9.53
N PHE A 79 16.91 1.14 9.19
CA PHE A 79 17.61 1.87 8.15
C PHE A 79 18.60 0.97 7.41
N CYS A 80 18.68 1.16 6.09
CA CYS A 80 19.71 0.52 5.28
C CYS A 80 20.20 1.48 4.19
N LEU A 81 21.51 1.57 4.01
CA LEU A 81 22.20 2.33 2.96
C LEU A 81 23.16 1.43 2.21
N ILE A 82 23.02 1.37 0.88
CA ILE A 82 23.77 0.49 0.00
C ILE A 82 24.41 1.36 -1.09
N ASN A 83 25.71 1.13 -1.38
CA ASN A 83 26.37 1.80 -2.50
C ASN A 83 26.05 1.16 -3.85
N ALA A 84 26.49 1.78 -4.95
CA ALA A 84 26.26 1.31 -6.31
C ALA A 84 26.85 -0.10 -6.63
N LYS A 85 27.79 -0.59 -5.82
CA LYS A 85 28.33 -1.95 -5.93
C LYS A 85 27.51 -2.99 -5.16
N GLY A 86 26.54 -2.54 -4.35
CA GLY A 86 25.72 -3.40 -3.51
C GLY A 86 26.32 -3.70 -2.14
N GLU A 87 27.37 -2.98 -1.77
CA GLU A 87 27.97 -3.07 -0.43
C GLU A 87 27.12 -2.27 0.54
N THR A 88 26.82 -2.88 1.70
CA THR A 88 26.06 -2.20 2.77
C THR A 88 27.00 -1.24 3.50
N MET A 89 26.71 0.06 3.39
CA MET A 89 27.46 1.12 4.03
C MET A 89 27.00 1.38 5.45
N LEU A 90 25.71 1.19 5.72
CA LEU A 90 25.10 1.33 7.03
C LEU A 90 23.84 0.45 7.11
N ALA A 91 23.69 -0.25 8.24
CA ALA A 91 22.55 -1.08 8.54
C ALA A 91 22.15 -0.93 10.02
N GLU A 92 20.93 -0.51 10.28
CA GLU A 92 20.34 -0.37 11.60
C GLU A 92 18.99 -1.07 11.60
N ASP A 93 18.85 -2.17 12.35
CA ASP A 93 17.66 -3.05 12.33
C ASP A 93 17.22 -3.42 10.89
N ALA A 94 18.18 -3.47 9.96
CA ALA A 94 17.92 -3.63 8.53
C ALA A 94 17.39 -5.03 8.17
N ASP A 95 17.62 -6.02 9.04
CA ASP A 95 17.17 -7.41 8.87
C ASP A 95 15.83 -7.70 9.57
N ILE A 96 15.26 -6.74 10.28
CA ILE A 96 13.94 -6.83 10.88
C ILE A 96 12.89 -6.42 9.84
N ALA A 97 11.79 -7.17 9.75
CA ALA A 97 10.69 -6.85 8.85
C ALA A 97 9.78 -5.77 9.44
N PHE A 98 9.49 -4.74 8.66
CA PHE A 98 8.64 -3.60 9.00
C PHE A 98 7.42 -3.56 8.07
N ILE A 99 6.36 -2.90 8.52
CA ILE A 99 5.21 -2.55 7.67
C ILE A 99 5.66 -1.43 6.72
N PRO A 100 5.64 -1.65 5.40
CA PRO A 100 6.21 -0.72 4.43
C PRO A 100 5.31 0.48 4.11
N ALA A 101 4.03 0.39 4.33
CA ALA A 101 3.06 1.32 3.76
C ALA A 101 3.33 1.52 2.25
N SER A 102 3.08 2.71 1.70
CA SER A 102 3.22 2.98 0.26
C SER A 102 4.65 2.89 -0.30
N SER A 103 5.69 2.65 0.51
CA SER A 103 7.02 2.32 -0.04
C SER A 103 7.03 0.94 -0.72
N LEU A 104 6.06 0.04 -0.39
CA LEU A 104 5.85 -1.23 -1.07
C LEU A 104 5.57 -1.06 -2.56
N LYS A 105 4.95 0.07 -2.96
CA LYS A 105 4.65 0.38 -4.36
C LYS A 105 5.88 0.31 -5.26
N THR A 106 7.07 0.58 -4.71
CA THR A 106 8.32 0.46 -5.48
C THR A 106 8.59 -0.97 -5.94
N LEU A 107 8.22 -1.96 -5.12
CA LEU A 107 8.34 -3.37 -5.47
C LEU A 107 7.37 -3.74 -6.60
N THR A 108 6.12 -3.33 -6.50
CA THR A 108 5.09 -3.56 -7.52
C THR A 108 5.45 -2.90 -8.85
N THR A 109 5.83 -1.61 -8.81
CA THR A 109 6.09 -0.82 -10.02
C THR A 109 7.38 -1.21 -10.72
N ALA A 110 8.45 -1.49 -9.97
CA ALA A 110 9.70 -1.98 -10.56
C ALA A 110 9.49 -3.33 -11.24
N THR A 111 8.76 -4.25 -10.59
CA THR A 111 8.42 -5.56 -11.19
C THR A 111 7.59 -5.39 -12.45
N ALA A 112 6.59 -4.50 -12.43
CA ALA A 112 5.72 -4.28 -13.57
C ALA A 112 6.48 -3.70 -14.77
N LEU A 113 7.41 -2.80 -14.56
CA LEU A 113 8.27 -2.28 -15.64
C LEU A 113 9.12 -3.38 -16.26
N GLU A 114 9.66 -4.30 -15.46
CA GLU A 114 10.51 -5.38 -16.00
C GLU A 114 9.71 -6.48 -16.69
N ILE A 115 8.50 -6.81 -16.23
CA ILE A 115 7.68 -7.91 -16.78
C ILE A 115 6.77 -7.45 -17.91
N LEU A 116 6.10 -6.29 -17.74
CA LEU A 116 5.12 -5.80 -18.72
C LEU A 116 5.76 -4.83 -19.73
N GLY A 117 6.84 -4.17 -19.35
CA GLY A 117 7.49 -3.12 -20.12
C GLY A 117 6.84 -1.74 -19.97
N PRO A 118 7.60 -0.64 -20.23
CA PRO A 118 7.12 0.73 -20.04
C PRO A 118 5.96 1.11 -20.96
N ASP A 119 5.87 0.49 -22.14
CA ASP A 119 4.87 0.79 -23.18
C ASP A 119 3.59 -0.05 -23.05
N PHE A 120 3.52 -0.95 -22.06
CA PHE A 120 2.31 -1.73 -21.80
C PHE A 120 1.12 -0.80 -21.58
N ARG A 121 -0.04 -1.17 -22.13
CA ARG A 121 -1.30 -0.44 -21.97
C ARG A 121 -2.42 -1.39 -21.60
N PHE A 122 -3.29 -0.92 -20.71
CA PHE A 122 -4.57 -1.58 -20.47
C PHE A 122 -5.53 -1.24 -21.59
N ALA A 123 -6.47 -2.14 -21.87
CA ALA A 123 -7.50 -1.92 -22.88
C ALA A 123 -8.90 -2.26 -22.36
N THR A 124 -9.85 -1.38 -22.57
CA THR A 124 -11.26 -1.60 -22.27
C THR A 124 -12.05 -1.55 -23.57
N GLU A 125 -12.88 -2.56 -23.83
CA GLU A 125 -13.62 -2.68 -25.09
C GLU A 125 -15.13 -2.52 -24.86
N LEU A 126 -15.80 -1.84 -25.79
CA LEU A 126 -17.25 -1.84 -25.91
C LEU A 126 -17.65 -2.82 -27.01
N LYS A 127 -18.44 -3.81 -26.66
CA LYS A 127 -18.89 -4.88 -27.56
C LYS A 127 -20.41 -4.97 -27.60
N SER A 128 -20.92 -5.66 -28.64
CA SER A 128 -22.33 -6.02 -28.78
C SER A 128 -22.50 -7.40 -29.38
N ALA A 129 -23.68 -7.99 -29.24
CA ALA A 129 -24.02 -9.26 -29.89
C ALA A 129 -24.24 -9.09 -31.40
N ALA A 130 -24.63 -7.90 -31.87
CA ALA A 130 -24.91 -7.59 -33.26
C ALA A 130 -24.34 -6.23 -33.68
N PRO A 131 -23.99 -6.02 -34.95
CA PRO A 131 -23.55 -4.71 -35.44
C PRO A 131 -24.69 -3.68 -35.40
N ILE A 132 -24.33 -2.39 -35.56
CA ILE A 132 -25.31 -1.32 -35.78
C ILE A 132 -25.98 -1.54 -37.14
N LYS A 133 -27.29 -1.76 -37.16
CA LYS A 133 -28.09 -1.88 -38.36
C LYS A 133 -29.31 -0.96 -38.29
N ASP A 134 -29.48 -0.13 -39.26
CA ASP A 134 -30.60 0.85 -39.34
C ASP A 134 -30.74 1.70 -38.06
N GLY A 135 -29.61 2.09 -37.48
CA GLY A 135 -29.54 2.85 -36.23
C GLY A 135 -29.83 2.04 -34.97
N VAL A 136 -29.93 0.71 -35.05
CA VAL A 136 -30.30 -0.14 -33.91
C VAL A 136 -29.25 -1.21 -33.66
N ILE A 137 -28.89 -1.43 -32.38
CA ILE A 137 -28.23 -2.61 -31.90
C ILE A 137 -29.26 -3.55 -31.27
N GLN A 138 -29.31 -4.79 -31.75
CA GLN A 138 -30.14 -5.84 -31.18
C GLN A 138 -29.37 -6.53 -30.01
N GLY A 139 -29.95 -6.54 -28.80
CA GLY A 139 -29.36 -7.08 -27.59
C GLY A 139 -28.63 -6.02 -26.76
N ASP A 140 -27.76 -6.48 -25.87
CA ASP A 140 -27.04 -5.65 -24.91
C ASP A 140 -25.77 -5.04 -25.51
N LEU A 141 -25.36 -3.89 -24.97
CA LEU A 141 -23.98 -3.43 -25.00
C LEU A 141 -23.22 -4.07 -23.84
N VAL A 142 -21.99 -4.48 -24.08
CA VAL A 142 -21.12 -5.08 -23.06
C VAL A 142 -19.82 -4.30 -22.98
N ILE A 143 -19.52 -3.74 -21.80
CA ILE A 143 -18.21 -3.16 -21.51
C ILE A 143 -17.33 -4.27 -20.98
N VAL A 144 -16.29 -4.63 -21.72
CA VAL A 144 -15.30 -5.64 -21.33
C VAL A 144 -14.10 -4.92 -20.73
N GLY A 145 -13.95 -5.04 -19.43
CA GLY A 145 -12.87 -4.39 -18.70
C GLY A 145 -11.56 -5.15 -18.81
N GLY A 146 -10.48 -4.43 -19.06
CA GLY A 146 -9.11 -4.94 -19.11
C GLY A 146 -8.28 -4.64 -17.87
N GLY A 147 -8.92 -4.28 -16.75
CA GLY A 147 -8.23 -3.92 -15.52
C GLY A 147 -7.67 -2.48 -15.53
N ASP A 148 -8.08 -1.67 -16.48
CA ASP A 148 -7.61 -0.30 -16.70
C ASP A 148 -7.96 0.61 -15.51
N PRO A 149 -6.97 1.21 -14.81
CA PRO A 149 -7.25 2.18 -13.75
C PRO A 149 -7.66 3.56 -14.26
N MET A 150 -7.40 3.87 -15.55
CA MET A 150 -7.44 5.24 -16.09
C MET A 150 -8.73 5.56 -16.86
N LEU A 151 -9.62 4.57 -17.07
CA LEU A 151 -10.90 4.83 -17.76
C LEU A 151 -11.71 5.88 -16.99
N SER A 152 -12.18 6.89 -17.69
CA SER A 152 -12.84 8.06 -17.13
C SER A 152 -14.27 8.26 -17.65
N MET A 153 -15.02 9.16 -17.02
CA MET A 153 -16.32 9.61 -17.54
C MET A 153 -16.19 10.27 -18.92
N ASP A 154 -15.08 10.98 -19.18
CA ASP A 154 -14.87 11.64 -20.48
C ASP A 154 -14.72 10.61 -21.61
N ASP A 155 -14.13 9.44 -21.33
CA ASP A 155 -14.04 8.35 -22.29
C ASP A 155 -15.41 7.78 -22.62
N LEU A 156 -16.29 7.62 -21.62
CA LEU A 156 -17.67 7.17 -21.85
C LEU A 156 -18.47 8.20 -22.65
N ILE A 157 -18.26 9.49 -22.42
CA ILE A 157 -18.88 10.58 -23.18
C ILE A 157 -18.39 10.55 -24.64
N ALA A 158 -17.08 10.37 -24.85
CA ALA A 158 -16.49 10.22 -26.18
C ALA A 158 -17.07 9.00 -26.92
N TRP A 159 -17.23 7.87 -26.24
CA TRP A 159 -17.85 6.68 -26.80
C TRP A 159 -19.31 6.91 -27.21
N ALA A 160 -20.08 7.59 -26.37
CA ALA A 160 -21.47 7.91 -26.71
C ALA A 160 -21.58 8.85 -27.95
N ALA A 161 -20.68 9.84 -28.04
CA ALA A 161 -20.60 10.73 -29.18
C ALA A 161 -20.22 9.97 -30.48
N ASP A 162 -19.25 9.07 -30.43
CA ASP A 162 -18.87 8.23 -31.58
C ASP A 162 -20.02 7.32 -32.03
N LEU A 163 -20.66 6.63 -31.10
CA LEU A 163 -21.82 5.78 -31.41
C LEU A 163 -22.95 6.58 -32.05
N LYS A 164 -23.19 7.80 -31.57
CA LYS A 164 -24.20 8.71 -32.16
C LYS A 164 -23.81 9.13 -33.58
N GLN A 165 -22.54 9.46 -33.81
CA GLN A 165 -22.01 9.80 -35.12
C GLN A 165 -22.13 8.64 -36.12
N ARG A 166 -21.95 7.37 -35.65
CA ARG A 166 -22.19 6.15 -36.44
C ARG A 166 -23.69 5.88 -36.68
N GLY A 167 -24.57 6.78 -36.26
CA GLY A 167 -26.00 6.69 -36.47
C GLY A 167 -26.78 5.83 -35.48
N LEU A 168 -26.18 5.43 -34.35
CA LEU A 168 -26.89 4.67 -33.32
C LEU A 168 -27.98 5.53 -32.67
N VAL A 169 -29.21 5.05 -32.68
CA VAL A 169 -30.38 5.70 -32.06
C VAL A 169 -30.99 4.84 -30.95
N ARG A 170 -30.76 3.52 -30.99
CA ARG A 170 -31.37 2.60 -30.03
C ARG A 170 -30.53 1.33 -29.78
N VAL A 171 -30.48 0.91 -28.54
CA VAL A 171 -30.06 -0.41 -28.09
C VAL A 171 -31.28 -1.11 -27.51
N THR A 172 -31.64 -2.29 -28.02
CA THR A 172 -32.88 -2.98 -27.58
C THR A 172 -32.72 -3.62 -26.21
N GLY A 173 -31.49 -4.02 -25.88
CA GLY A 173 -31.09 -4.49 -24.56
C GLY A 173 -30.56 -3.39 -23.62
N GLY A 174 -29.83 -3.79 -22.60
CA GLY A 174 -29.25 -2.88 -21.62
C GLY A 174 -27.73 -2.77 -21.76
N ILE A 175 -27.09 -2.39 -20.64
CA ILE A 175 -25.65 -2.33 -20.51
C ILE A 175 -25.20 -3.39 -19.51
N ARG A 176 -24.28 -4.22 -19.92
CA ARG A 176 -23.62 -5.23 -19.08
C ARG A 176 -22.13 -4.90 -18.96
N VAL A 177 -21.54 -5.38 -17.90
CA VAL A 177 -20.10 -5.27 -17.65
C VAL A 177 -19.53 -6.67 -17.53
N ASP A 178 -18.43 -6.93 -18.22
CA ASP A 178 -17.58 -8.08 -18.04
C ASP A 178 -16.26 -7.63 -17.41
N GLY A 179 -16.12 -7.85 -16.11
CA GLY A 179 -14.92 -7.58 -15.32
C GLY A 179 -14.11 -8.83 -14.99
N SER A 180 -14.31 -9.93 -15.72
CA SER A 180 -13.78 -11.25 -15.41
C SER A 180 -12.25 -11.37 -15.45
N ILE A 181 -11.54 -10.37 -15.98
CA ILE A 181 -10.08 -10.33 -16.01
C ILE A 181 -9.48 -10.32 -14.59
N PHE A 182 -10.11 -9.65 -13.63
CA PHE A 182 -9.75 -9.71 -12.23
C PHE A 182 -10.81 -10.52 -11.47
N ARG A 183 -10.34 -11.57 -10.81
CA ARG A 183 -11.19 -12.46 -10.02
C ARG A 183 -10.94 -12.24 -8.52
N GLY A 184 -11.89 -12.61 -7.69
CA GLY A 184 -11.82 -12.48 -6.24
C GLY A 184 -12.47 -11.20 -5.73
N SER A 185 -12.19 -10.85 -4.48
CA SER A 185 -12.70 -9.66 -3.81
C SER A 185 -12.23 -8.37 -4.48
N LEU A 186 -13.03 -7.33 -4.40
CA LEU A 186 -12.63 -5.97 -4.83
C LEU A 186 -11.49 -5.42 -3.96
N TYR A 187 -11.45 -5.78 -2.69
CA TYR A 187 -10.53 -5.28 -1.68
C TYR A 187 -9.49 -6.33 -1.31
N GLY A 188 -8.34 -5.89 -0.80
CA GLY A 188 -7.38 -6.78 -0.15
C GLY A 188 -7.94 -7.32 1.17
N ASP A 189 -7.75 -8.62 1.44
CA ASP A 189 -8.33 -9.30 2.61
C ASP A 189 -7.88 -8.70 3.95
N PHE A 190 -6.72 -8.04 3.98
CA PHE A 190 -6.13 -7.42 5.18
C PHE A 190 -6.27 -5.89 5.21
N TRP A 191 -7.14 -5.31 4.39
CA TRP A 191 -7.47 -3.90 4.51
C TRP A 191 -8.37 -3.67 5.71
N ASN A 192 -8.16 -2.58 6.44
CA ASN A 192 -8.98 -2.31 7.60
C ASN A 192 -10.41 -1.92 7.20
N TRP A 193 -11.36 -2.27 8.02
CA TRP A 193 -12.76 -1.87 7.86
C TRP A 193 -12.94 -0.37 7.64
N GLY A 194 -12.15 0.47 8.34
CA GLY A 194 -12.18 1.92 8.22
C GLY A 194 -11.53 2.46 6.94
N ASP A 195 -10.88 1.64 6.12
CA ASP A 195 -10.21 2.06 4.88
C ASP A 195 -11.10 1.87 3.65
N ILE A 196 -11.83 0.73 3.58
CA ILE A 196 -12.49 0.24 2.36
C ILE A 196 -13.66 1.09 1.83
N GLY A 197 -14.22 1.99 2.63
CA GLY A 197 -15.25 2.93 2.18
C GLY A 197 -14.71 4.28 1.71
N ASN A 198 -13.46 4.59 2.04
CA ASN A 198 -12.81 5.85 1.68
C ASN A 198 -12.17 5.78 0.30
N GLY A 199 -12.01 6.91 -0.38
CA GLY A 199 -11.47 6.96 -1.73
C GLY A 199 -10.08 6.33 -1.88
N TYR A 200 -9.21 6.41 -0.86
CA TYR A 200 -7.90 5.77 -0.87
C TYR A 200 -7.96 4.23 -0.72
N GLY A 201 -9.07 3.70 -0.24
CA GLY A 201 -9.37 2.28 -0.13
C GLY A 201 -10.38 1.81 -1.18
N SER A 202 -10.50 2.50 -2.32
CA SER A 202 -11.41 2.09 -3.39
C SER A 202 -11.04 0.70 -3.94
N GLY A 203 -12.06 -0.14 -4.08
CA GLY A 203 -11.91 -1.51 -4.57
C GLY A 203 -11.48 -1.55 -6.04
N VAL A 204 -10.79 -2.61 -6.43
CA VAL A 204 -10.30 -2.82 -7.80
C VAL A 204 -11.07 -3.95 -8.47
N ALA A 205 -11.68 -3.63 -9.60
CA ALA A 205 -12.42 -4.55 -10.45
C ALA A 205 -11.74 -4.73 -11.82
N GLY A 206 -12.21 -5.69 -12.60
CA GLY A 206 -11.76 -5.81 -13.98
C GLY A 206 -12.20 -4.63 -14.86
N LEU A 207 -13.27 -3.94 -14.48
CA LEU A 207 -13.66 -2.65 -15.03
C LEU A 207 -13.68 -1.60 -13.92
N ASN A 208 -12.92 -0.55 -14.08
CA ASN A 208 -12.87 0.59 -13.18
C ASN A 208 -13.30 1.86 -13.94
N LEU A 209 -14.02 2.75 -13.27
CA LEU A 209 -14.42 4.04 -13.80
C LEU A 209 -14.09 5.13 -12.78
N ASN A 210 -13.31 6.16 -13.17
CA ASN A 210 -12.86 7.22 -12.27
C ASN A 210 -12.25 6.65 -10.97
N HIS A 211 -11.35 5.66 -11.08
CA HIS A 211 -10.73 4.96 -9.93
C HIS A 211 -11.75 4.33 -8.96
N ASN A 212 -12.99 4.08 -9.41
CA ASN A 212 -14.09 3.61 -8.56
C ASN A 212 -14.33 4.54 -7.36
N ARG A 213 -14.27 5.85 -7.57
CA ARG A 213 -14.43 6.90 -6.56
C ARG A 213 -15.57 7.85 -6.90
N TYR A 214 -16.09 8.46 -5.84
CA TYR A 214 -17.01 9.60 -5.90
C TYR A 214 -16.58 10.65 -4.86
N ILE A 215 -17.07 11.88 -5.06
CA ILE A 215 -16.91 12.96 -4.09
C ILE A 215 -18.25 13.19 -3.40
N ILE A 216 -18.30 13.09 -2.06
CA ILE A 216 -19.44 13.50 -1.25
C ILE A 216 -19.15 14.86 -0.64
N VAL A 217 -20.12 15.77 -0.70
CA VAL A 217 -19.98 17.15 -0.25
C VAL A 217 -20.80 17.37 1.01
N PHE A 218 -20.14 17.86 2.05
CA PHE A 218 -20.75 18.20 3.31
C PHE A 218 -20.84 19.72 3.53
N ARG A 219 -21.80 20.13 4.35
CA ARG A 219 -21.88 21.44 4.98
C ARG A 219 -21.76 21.25 6.50
N ALA A 220 -20.83 21.95 7.14
CA ALA A 220 -20.71 21.96 8.58
C ALA A 220 -21.95 22.58 9.26
N GLY A 221 -22.25 22.11 10.47
CA GLY A 221 -23.26 22.73 11.32
C GLY A 221 -22.77 24.05 11.94
N ALA A 222 -23.65 24.72 12.70
CA ALA A 222 -23.39 26.05 13.22
C ALA A 222 -22.37 26.12 14.37
N ALA A 223 -22.13 25.00 15.07
CA ALA A 223 -21.25 24.94 16.25
C ALA A 223 -20.52 23.57 16.30
N LEU A 224 -19.47 23.49 17.12
CA LEU A 224 -18.79 22.22 17.40
C LEU A 224 -19.78 21.15 17.86
N GLY A 225 -19.65 19.94 17.33
CA GLY A 225 -20.53 18.80 17.63
C GLY A 225 -21.89 18.83 16.93
N SER A 226 -22.28 19.94 16.28
CA SER A 226 -23.53 20.01 15.51
C SER A 226 -23.47 19.05 14.30
N PRO A 227 -24.60 18.40 13.92
CA PRO A 227 -24.64 17.56 12.74
C PRO A 227 -24.20 18.29 11.47
N ALA A 228 -23.42 17.65 10.64
CA ALA A 228 -23.10 18.11 9.29
C ALA A 228 -24.13 17.54 8.30
N SER A 229 -24.46 18.34 7.27
CA SER A 229 -25.43 17.94 6.25
C SER A 229 -24.73 17.49 4.97
N ILE A 230 -25.20 16.39 4.36
CA ILE A 230 -24.81 16.03 3.00
C ILE A 230 -25.49 16.97 2.03
N LEU A 231 -24.72 17.59 1.13
CA LEU A 231 -25.23 18.44 0.05
C LEU A 231 -25.47 17.64 -1.24
N GLY A 232 -24.83 16.51 -1.40
CA GLY A 232 -24.89 15.62 -2.55
C GLY A 232 -23.55 14.95 -2.86
N THR A 233 -23.53 14.28 -3.99
CA THR A 233 -22.32 13.69 -4.58
C THR A 233 -22.09 14.27 -5.98
N ASP A 234 -20.84 14.25 -6.43
CA ASP A 234 -20.47 14.71 -7.80
C ASP A 234 -21.07 13.82 -8.89
N VAL A 235 -21.24 12.53 -8.60
CA VAL A 235 -21.88 11.54 -9.48
C VAL A 235 -22.93 10.76 -8.70
N GLU A 236 -23.97 10.30 -9.40
CA GLU A 236 -24.98 9.44 -8.79
C GLU A 236 -24.43 8.04 -8.51
N ILE A 237 -24.57 7.57 -7.28
CA ILE A 237 -24.22 6.20 -6.87
C ILE A 237 -25.52 5.41 -6.75
N PRO A 238 -25.82 4.52 -7.72
CA PRO A 238 -27.08 3.82 -7.75
C PRO A 238 -27.26 2.86 -6.56
N GLY A 239 -28.47 2.83 -6.01
CA GLY A 239 -28.85 1.84 -4.99
C GLY A 239 -28.26 2.04 -3.60
N VAL A 240 -27.62 3.19 -3.32
CA VAL A 240 -26.98 3.47 -2.03
C VAL A 240 -27.84 4.37 -1.15
N ALA A 241 -28.03 3.98 0.11
CA ALA A 241 -28.58 4.80 1.18
C ALA A 241 -27.44 5.34 2.07
N TRP A 242 -27.55 6.63 2.46
CA TRP A 242 -26.56 7.34 3.24
C TRP A 242 -26.99 7.44 4.72
N ASN A 243 -26.28 6.78 5.62
CA ASN A 243 -26.45 6.90 7.05
C ASN A 243 -25.43 7.90 7.60
N ASN A 244 -25.83 9.17 7.73
CA ASN A 244 -24.96 10.27 8.08
C ASN A 244 -24.94 10.54 9.58
N GLU A 245 -23.81 10.26 10.23
CA GLU A 245 -23.50 10.59 11.62
C GLU A 245 -22.33 11.59 11.74
N VAL A 246 -21.97 12.29 10.63
CA VAL A 246 -20.88 13.27 10.62
C VAL A 246 -21.28 14.50 11.38
N THR A 247 -20.37 15.00 12.21
CA THR A 247 -20.54 16.22 13.01
C THR A 247 -19.51 17.29 12.63
N THR A 248 -19.63 18.45 13.24
CA THR A 248 -18.74 19.59 13.03
C THR A 248 -17.58 19.51 14.01
N GLY A 249 -16.36 19.45 13.50
CA GLY A 249 -15.09 19.46 14.24
C GLY A 249 -14.52 20.86 14.42
N ALA A 250 -13.32 20.96 14.99
CA ALA A 250 -12.62 22.22 15.16
C ALA A 250 -12.37 22.92 13.82
N PRO A 251 -12.24 24.28 13.79
CA PRO A 251 -11.72 24.95 12.62
C PRO A 251 -10.39 24.34 12.20
N ASP A 252 -10.14 24.25 10.90
CA ASP A 252 -8.90 23.71 10.31
C ASP A 252 -8.55 22.26 10.71
N SER A 253 -9.50 21.49 11.26
CA SER A 253 -9.28 20.08 11.63
C SER A 253 -9.02 19.16 10.43
N GLY A 254 -9.28 19.63 9.20
CA GLY A 254 -9.15 18.83 8.00
C GLY A 254 -10.24 17.77 7.84
N ASP A 255 -9.97 16.77 7.03
CA ASP A 255 -10.87 15.63 6.79
C ASP A 255 -10.75 14.62 7.95
N GLY A 256 -11.77 14.59 8.78
CA GLY A 256 -11.94 13.61 9.85
C GLY A 256 -13.07 12.61 9.57
N VAL A 257 -13.60 12.59 8.34
CA VAL A 257 -14.68 11.69 7.97
C VAL A 257 -14.14 10.30 7.68
N VAL A 258 -14.80 9.28 8.21
CA VAL A 258 -14.57 7.88 7.88
C VAL A 258 -15.83 7.34 7.23
N ILE A 259 -15.66 6.78 6.04
CA ILE A 259 -16.71 6.17 5.25
C ILE A 259 -16.65 4.66 5.43
N HIS A 260 -17.68 4.08 6.01
CA HIS A 260 -17.83 2.64 6.15
C HIS A 260 -18.72 2.11 5.04
N GLY A 261 -18.12 1.41 4.11
CA GLY A 261 -18.76 0.74 2.99
C GLY A 261 -18.28 -0.69 2.86
N GLY A 262 -18.48 -1.27 1.71
CA GLY A 262 -18.02 -2.62 1.38
C GLY A 262 -18.54 -3.05 0.03
N GLU A 263 -18.10 -4.20 -0.43
CA GLU A 263 -18.49 -4.78 -1.71
C GLU A 263 -20.01 -4.97 -1.78
N THR A 264 -20.62 -4.40 -2.82
CA THR A 264 -22.06 -4.48 -3.11
C THR A 264 -23.01 -3.99 -1.99
N THR A 265 -22.48 -3.19 -1.02
CA THR A 265 -23.35 -2.66 0.02
C THR A 265 -24.36 -1.66 -0.53
N SER A 266 -25.59 -1.71 -0.01
CA SER A 266 -26.64 -0.73 -0.30
C SER A 266 -26.74 0.35 0.79
N ALA A 267 -25.97 0.28 1.87
CA ALA A 267 -25.95 1.25 2.97
C ALA A 267 -24.51 1.66 3.29
N ILE A 268 -24.23 2.95 3.19
CA ILE A 268 -22.94 3.54 3.54
C ILE A 268 -23.11 4.36 4.82
N HIS A 269 -22.27 4.09 5.83
CA HIS A 269 -22.24 4.81 7.08
C HIS A 269 -21.11 5.83 7.08
N LEU A 270 -21.44 7.07 7.42
CA LEU A 270 -20.54 8.22 7.43
C LEU A 270 -20.39 8.70 8.86
N ARG A 271 -19.18 8.72 9.40
CA ARG A 271 -18.86 9.12 10.77
C ARG A 271 -17.67 10.08 10.79
N GLY A 272 -17.47 10.72 11.93
CA GLY A 272 -16.35 11.61 12.15
C GLY A 272 -16.72 13.07 12.00
N THR A 273 -15.80 13.92 11.48
CA THR A 273 -15.99 15.36 11.53
C THR A 273 -15.57 16.07 10.25
N VAL A 274 -16.27 17.19 9.96
CA VAL A 274 -15.84 18.20 8.98
C VAL A 274 -15.55 19.51 9.72
N PRO A 275 -14.62 20.37 9.23
CA PRO A 275 -14.20 21.57 9.95
C PRO A 275 -15.32 22.60 10.07
N LEU A 276 -15.42 23.25 11.23
CA LEU A 276 -16.35 24.36 11.48
C LEU A 276 -16.15 25.47 10.46
N GLY A 277 -17.25 26.03 9.97
CA GLY A 277 -17.25 27.07 8.94
C GLY A 277 -17.18 26.57 7.50
N ALA A 278 -17.00 25.27 7.27
CA ALA A 278 -16.97 24.70 5.93
C ALA A 278 -18.38 24.73 5.29
N ALA A 279 -18.58 25.64 4.35
CA ALA A 279 -19.81 25.73 3.56
C ALA A 279 -19.96 24.59 2.53
N LYS A 280 -18.82 24.12 2.00
CA LYS A 280 -18.69 22.95 1.12
C LYS A 280 -17.38 22.25 1.44
N PHE A 281 -17.47 21.06 2.01
CA PHE A 281 -16.30 20.22 2.32
C PHE A 281 -16.40 18.92 1.54
N GLN A 282 -15.37 18.61 0.76
CA GLN A 282 -15.35 17.46 -0.14
C GLN A 282 -14.58 16.30 0.50
N VAL A 283 -15.16 15.12 0.44
CA VAL A 283 -14.57 13.87 0.91
C VAL A 283 -14.66 12.83 -0.21
N ASN A 284 -13.58 12.10 -0.43
CA ASN A 284 -13.55 11.04 -1.43
C ASN A 284 -14.07 9.73 -0.85
N GLY A 285 -15.08 9.14 -1.47
CA GLY A 285 -15.62 7.83 -1.14
C GLY A 285 -15.34 6.78 -2.21
N ALA A 286 -15.42 5.51 -1.82
CA ALA A 286 -15.27 4.36 -2.69
C ALA A 286 -16.61 3.85 -3.19
N VAL A 287 -16.71 3.57 -4.48
CA VAL A 287 -17.90 2.97 -5.11
C VAL A 287 -18.02 1.50 -4.68
N PRO A 288 -19.14 1.09 -4.07
CA PRO A 288 -19.30 -0.28 -3.58
C PRO A 288 -19.54 -1.33 -4.70
N ASP A 289 -20.10 -0.92 -5.83
CA ASP A 289 -20.35 -1.77 -7.00
C ASP A 289 -19.81 -1.10 -8.27
N PRO A 290 -18.52 -1.30 -8.60
CA PRO A 290 -17.90 -0.70 -9.79
C PRO A 290 -18.61 -1.07 -11.10
N ALA A 291 -19.05 -2.31 -11.23
CA ALA A 291 -19.72 -2.79 -12.45
C ALA A 291 -21.10 -2.14 -12.64
N GLY A 292 -21.93 -2.14 -11.58
CA GLY A 292 -23.22 -1.47 -11.60
C GLY A 292 -23.10 0.04 -11.78
N PHE A 293 -22.11 0.65 -11.15
CA PHE A 293 -21.79 2.07 -11.31
C PHE A 293 -21.43 2.41 -12.76
N ALA A 294 -20.47 1.71 -13.36
CA ALA A 294 -20.06 1.96 -14.75
C ALA A 294 -21.22 1.75 -15.74
N ALA A 295 -22.01 0.68 -15.57
CA ALA A 295 -23.20 0.44 -16.40
C ALA A 295 -24.24 1.56 -16.26
N HIS A 296 -24.49 2.03 -15.03
CA HIS A 296 -25.40 3.14 -14.73
C HIS A 296 -24.93 4.43 -15.38
N GLN A 297 -23.66 4.81 -15.19
CA GLN A 297 -23.11 6.05 -15.76
C GLN A 297 -23.11 6.01 -17.29
N PHE A 298 -22.72 4.89 -17.90
CA PHE A 298 -22.73 4.79 -19.36
C PHE A 298 -24.15 4.86 -19.94
N ARG A 299 -25.14 4.25 -19.27
CA ARG A 299 -26.56 4.41 -19.64
C ARG A 299 -26.97 5.88 -19.65
N ARG A 300 -26.63 6.63 -18.60
CA ARG A 300 -26.96 8.06 -18.50
C ARG A 300 -26.32 8.88 -19.62
N VAL A 301 -25.06 8.62 -19.92
CA VAL A 301 -24.29 9.29 -20.97
C VAL A 301 -24.92 9.00 -22.36
N LEU A 302 -25.27 7.74 -22.66
CA LEU A 302 -25.93 7.38 -23.91
C LEU A 302 -27.32 8.03 -24.05
N GLN A 303 -28.09 8.06 -22.95
CA GLN A 303 -29.40 8.72 -22.94
C GLN A 303 -29.27 10.24 -23.15
N ALA A 304 -28.27 10.88 -22.53
CA ALA A 304 -27.96 12.29 -22.74
C ALA A 304 -27.56 12.57 -24.20
N ALA A 305 -26.91 11.64 -24.89
CA ALA A 305 -26.62 11.70 -26.32
C ALA A 305 -27.85 11.42 -27.22
N GLY A 306 -29.03 11.15 -26.64
CA GLY A 306 -30.25 10.83 -27.34
C GLY A 306 -30.33 9.39 -27.85
N ILE A 307 -29.58 8.46 -27.28
CA ILE A 307 -29.63 7.04 -27.62
C ILE A 307 -30.56 6.33 -26.62
N GLN A 308 -31.58 5.64 -27.14
CA GLN A 308 -32.52 4.87 -26.32
C GLN A 308 -31.88 3.58 -25.86
N ILE A 309 -31.92 3.25 -24.54
CA ILE A 309 -31.39 2.04 -23.97
C ILE A 309 -32.51 1.23 -23.30
N GLY A 310 -32.66 -0.01 -23.74
CA GLY A 310 -33.63 -0.96 -23.18
C GLY A 310 -33.22 -1.53 -21.83
N ARG A 311 -33.82 -2.62 -21.43
CA ARG A 311 -33.46 -3.36 -20.22
C ARG A 311 -32.41 -4.44 -20.54
N SER A 312 -31.45 -4.67 -19.64
CA SER A 312 -30.51 -5.77 -19.82
C SER A 312 -31.23 -7.10 -19.92
N SER A 313 -30.84 -7.89 -20.91
CA SER A 313 -31.37 -9.24 -21.05
C SER A 313 -30.68 -10.19 -20.05
N THR A 314 -31.34 -11.29 -19.72
CA THR A 314 -30.73 -12.41 -19.01
C THR A 314 -29.87 -13.30 -19.95
N SER A 315 -29.78 -12.89 -21.23
CA SER A 315 -29.02 -13.62 -22.24
C SER A 315 -27.53 -13.63 -21.93
N THR A 316 -26.94 -14.80 -21.98
CA THR A 316 -25.48 -15.04 -21.90
C THR A 316 -24.82 -15.03 -23.28
N ALA A 317 -25.52 -14.57 -24.33
CA ALA A 317 -24.98 -14.55 -25.68
C ALA A 317 -23.64 -13.77 -25.71
N PRO A 318 -22.61 -14.33 -26.39
CA PRO A 318 -21.32 -13.66 -26.48
C PRO A 318 -21.44 -12.34 -27.23
N ALA A 319 -20.81 -11.31 -26.73
CA ALA A 319 -20.65 -10.04 -27.43
C ALA A 319 -19.48 -10.16 -28.42
N ALA A 320 -19.80 -10.57 -29.67
CA ALA A 320 -18.79 -10.91 -30.67
C ALA A 320 -18.29 -9.69 -31.47
N HIS A 321 -19.09 -8.61 -31.53
CA HIS A 321 -18.75 -7.44 -32.32
C HIS A 321 -18.08 -6.37 -31.44
N SER A 322 -16.79 -6.08 -31.68
CA SER A 322 -16.11 -4.93 -31.10
C SER A 322 -16.60 -3.65 -31.77
N LEU A 323 -17.08 -2.70 -30.97
CA LEU A 323 -17.57 -1.41 -31.44
C LEU A 323 -16.52 -0.30 -31.23
N LEU A 324 -15.97 -0.22 -30.04
CA LEU A 324 -15.03 0.81 -29.60
C LEU A 324 -14.01 0.21 -28.64
N GLN A 325 -12.85 0.86 -28.53
CA GLN A 325 -11.82 0.51 -27.57
C GLN A 325 -11.26 1.77 -26.95
N HIS A 326 -11.11 1.76 -25.62
CA HIS A 326 -10.27 2.68 -24.88
C HIS A 326 -8.92 2.01 -24.61
N THR A 327 -7.86 2.79 -24.65
CA THR A 327 -6.50 2.32 -24.34
C THR A 327 -5.88 3.31 -23.37
N SER A 328 -5.40 2.80 -22.23
CA SER A 328 -4.78 3.64 -21.20
C SER A 328 -3.53 4.37 -21.70
N PRO A 329 -3.03 5.37 -20.98
CA PRO A 329 -1.63 5.81 -21.12
C PRO A 329 -0.66 4.64 -20.98
N PRO A 330 0.60 4.75 -21.46
CA PRO A 330 1.60 3.73 -21.26
C PRO A 330 1.90 3.52 -19.77
N LEU A 331 2.32 2.31 -19.39
CA LEU A 331 2.55 1.92 -18.00
C LEU A 331 3.50 2.86 -17.27
N ILE A 332 4.52 3.38 -17.94
CA ILE A 332 5.45 4.32 -17.32
C ILE A 332 4.79 5.62 -16.84
N GLU A 333 3.77 6.10 -17.54
CA GLU A 333 2.99 7.27 -17.13
C GLU A 333 2.11 6.94 -15.92
N ILE A 334 1.48 5.76 -15.92
CA ILE A 334 0.70 5.26 -14.77
C ILE A 334 1.61 5.11 -13.55
N ILE A 335 2.81 4.54 -13.71
CA ILE A 335 3.79 4.40 -12.62
C ILE A 335 4.26 5.76 -12.11
N THR A 336 4.43 6.74 -12.98
CA THR A 336 4.78 8.11 -12.58
C THR A 336 3.64 8.73 -11.76
N SER A 337 2.38 8.51 -12.16
CA SER A 337 1.20 8.90 -11.37
C SER A 337 1.19 8.21 -9.99
N ILE A 338 1.40 6.89 -9.95
CA ILE A 338 1.47 6.10 -8.72
C ILE A 338 2.54 6.65 -7.76
N HIS A 339 3.71 7.00 -8.26
CA HIS A 339 4.77 7.52 -7.41
C HIS A 339 4.48 8.93 -6.91
N ALA A 340 3.88 9.78 -7.74
CA ALA A 340 3.56 11.16 -7.41
C ALA A 340 2.39 11.29 -6.43
N SER A 341 1.26 10.64 -6.73
CA SER A 341 0.02 10.70 -5.95
C SER A 341 -0.07 9.66 -4.84
N SER A 342 0.77 8.61 -4.91
CA SER A 342 0.68 7.42 -4.05
C SER A 342 -0.64 6.66 -4.20
N ASP A 343 -1.23 6.66 -5.38
CA ASP A 343 -2.54 6.06 -5.63
C ASP A 343 -2.53 4.55 -5.38
N ASN A 344 -3.44 4.08 -4.51
CA ASN A 344 -3.57 2.67 -4.16
C ASN A 344 -4.28 1.90 -5.27
N HIS A 345 -5.36 2.47 -5.83
CA HIS A 345 -6.17 1.83 -6.85
C HIS A 345 -5.36 1.55 -8.13
N GLU A 346 -4.62 2.57 -8.63
CA GLU A 346 -3.73 2.39 -9.79
C GLU A 346 -2.71 1.29 -9.53
N THR A 347 -2.11 1.28 -8.33
CA THR A 347 -1.12 0.27 -7.95
C THR A 347 -1.70 -1.13 -7.90
N GLU A 348 -2.90 -1.30 -7.34
CA GLU A 348 -3.57 -2.60 -7.27
C GLU A 348 -3.97 -3.12 -8.64
N CYS A 349 -4.38 -2.25 -9.59
CA CYS A 349 -4.62 -2.65 -10.98
C CYS A 349 -3.35 -3.20 -11.62
N VAL A 350 -2.21 -2.52 -11.44
CA VAL A 350 -0.90 -2.97 -11.93
C VAL A 350 -0.49 -4.28 -11.26
N PHE A 351 -0.64 -4.39 -9.94
CA PHE A 351 -0.34 -5.60 -9.18
C PHE A 351 -1.14 -6.82 -9.67
N ARG A 352 -2.47 -6.68 -9.79
CA ARG A 352 -3.33 -7.76 -10.29
C ARG A 352 -3.00 -8.15 -11.72
N MET A 353 -2.61 -7.19 -12.56
CA MET A 353 -2.22 -7.47 -13.95
C MET A 353 -0.96 -8.34 -14.04
N LEU A 354 -0.01 -8.22 -13.12
CA LEU A 354 1.14 -9.13 -13.03
C LEU A 354 0.68 -10.58 -12.88
N GLY A 355 -0.26 -10.83 -11.97
CA GLY A 355 -0.84 -12.15 -11.76
C GLY A 355 -1.59 -12.69 -12.99
N VAL A 356 -2.39 -11.84 -13.64
CA VAL A 356 -3.13 -12.17 -14.85
C VAL A 356 -2.16 -12.62 -15.96
N LYS A 357 -1.10 -11.86 -16.20
CA LYS A 357 -0.12 -12.14 -17.26
C LYS A 357 0.66 -13.43 -17.02
N ALA A 358 0.96 -13.74 -15.79
CA ALA A 358 1.70 -14.94 -15.41
C ALA A 358 0.81 -16.15 -15.09
N ALA A 359 -0.52 -15.96 -15.01
CA ALA A 359 -1.50 -16.95 -14.52
C ALA A 359 -1.15 -17.53 -13.13
N LYS A 360 -0.65 -16.66 -12.23
CA LYS A 360 -0.20 -16.98 -10.86
C LYS A 360 -0.61 -15.86 -9.90
N PRO A 361 -0.59 -16.09 -8.57
CA PRO A 361 -0.72 -15.02 -7.58
C PRO A 361 0.36 -13.93 -7.79
N SER A 362 -0.03 -12.66 -7.78
CA SER A 362 0.88 -11.54 -8.08
C SER A 362 2.09 -11.48 -7.17
N ALA A 363 1.91 -11.74 -5.86
CA ALA A 363 3.01 -11.77 -4.89
C ALA A 363 4.04 -12.89 -5.20
N GLU A 364 3.58 -14.03 -5.73
CA GLU A 364 4.46 -15.13 -6.17
C GLU A 364 5.27 -14.70 -7.41
N VAL A 365 4.62 -14.08 -8.39
CA VAL A 365 5.29 -13.53 -9.58
C VAL A 365 6.41 -12.58 -9.20
N ILE A 366 6.13 -11.66 -8.26
CA ILE A 366 7.11 -10.69 -7.78
C ILE A 366 8.29 -11.39 -7.10
N ARG A 367 8.04 -12.35 -6.20
CA ARG A 367 9.10 -13.11 -5.52
C ARG A 367 9.97 -13.87 -6.50
N GLU A 368 9.37 -14.61 -7.41
CA GLU A 368 10.10 -15.39 -8.43
C GLU A 368 10.96 -14.49 -9.31
N HIS A 369 10.40 -13.38 -9.78
CA HIS A 369 11.12 -12.42 -10.62
C HIS A 369 12.41 -11.92 -9.95
N TRP A 370 12.30 -11.38 -8.72
CA TRP A 370 13.45 -10.83 -8.03
C TRP A 370 14.43 -11.89 -7.53
N LYS A 371 13.97 -13.10 -7.25
CA LYS A 371 14.84 -14.22 -6.95
C LYS A 371 15.79 -14.53 -8.10
N THR A 372 15.33 -14.48 -9.37
CA THR A 372 16.20 -14.64 -10.55
C THR A 372 17.24 -13.52 -10.66
N ARG A 373 17.00 -12.37 -10.03
CA ARG A 373 17.88 -11.20 -9.95
C ARG A 373 18.77 -11.20 -8.70
N GLY A 374 18.78 -12.30 -7.93
CA GLY A 374 19.61 -12.46 -6.73
C GLY A 374 19.07 -11.74 -5.49
N LEU A 375 17.75 -11.43 -5.43
CA LEU A 375 17.10 -10.90 -4.25
C LEU A 375 16.11 -11.93 -3.70
N GLU A 376 16.54 -12.62 -2.66
CA GLU A 376 15.67 -13.49 -1.88
C GLU A 376 15.02 -12.68 -0.76
N PHE A 377 13.72 -12.45 -0.85
CA PHE A 377 12.98 -11.73 0.16
C PHE A 377 12.76 -12.60 1.41
N ILE A 378 13.66 -12.48 2.38
CA ILE A 378 13.51 -13.17 3.66
C ILE A 378 12.49 -12.41 4.52
N GLY A 379 11.41 -13.11 4.92
CA GLY A 379 10.35 -12.50 5.74
C GLY A 379 9.44 -11.52 5.00
N LEU A 380 9.52 -11.41 3.67
CA LEU A 380 8.54 -10.65 2.90
C LEU A 380 7.16 -11.29 3.08
N ARG A 381 6.18 -10.51 3.48
CA ARG A 381 4.76 -10.80 3.34
C ARG A 381 4.15 -9.70 2.50
N MET A 382 3.40 -10.06 1.47
CA MET A 382 2.79 -9.14 0.52
C MET A 382 1.36 -9.59 0.26
N GLU A 383 0.42 -8.92 0.89
CA GLU A 383 -1.02 -9.18 0.81
C GLU A 383 -1.66 -8.33 -0.28
N ASP A 384 -1.09 -7.15 -0.52
CA ASP A 384 -1.49 -6.25 -1.60
C ASP A 384 -0.28 -5.69 -2.34
N GLY A 385 -0.50 -4.93 -3.40
CA GLY A 385 0.56 -4.28 -4.18
C GLY A 385 0.87 -2.87 -3.73
N CYS A 386 -0.03 -2.25 -2.95
CA CYS A 386 0.04 -0.83 -2.64
C CYS A 386 0.55 -0.51 -1.23
N GLY A 387 0.59 -1.50 -0.33
CA GLY A 387 1.02 -1.35 1.05
C GLY A 387 -0.06 -0.75 1.96
N LEU A 388 -1.34 -0.89 1.62
CA LEU A 388 -2.44 -0.50 2.50
C LEU A 388 -2.69 -1.55 3.58
N ALA A 389 -2.43 -2.82 3.29
CA ALA A 389 -2.54 -3.91 4.23
C ALA A 389 -1.49 -3.77 5.35
N ARG A 390 -1.94 -3.72 6.61
CA ARG A 390 -1.03 -3.73 7.77
C ARG A 390 -0.34 -5.08 7.99
N ALA A 391 -0.72 -6.07 7.22
CA ALA A 391 -0.11 -7.39 7.20
C ALA A 391 1.04 -7.54 6.19
N ASP A 392 1.36 -6.48 5.45
CA ASP A 392 2.56 -6.44 4.60
C ASP A 392 3.81 -6.23 5.45
N PHE A 393 4.85 -7.00 5.17
CA PHE A 393 6.15 -6.90 5.85
C PHE A 393 7.28 -7.00 4.85
N ILE A 394 8.28 -6.13 4.99
CA ILE A 394 9.53 -6.17 4.23
C ILE A 394 10.67 -5.60 5.06
N ARG A 395 11.90 -6.10 4.88
CA ARG A 395 13.08 -5.59 5.57
C ARG A 395 13.60 -4.32 4.89
N PRO A 396 14.16 -3.35 5.64
CA PRO A 396 14.88 -2.21 5.06
C PRO A 396 15.98 -2.63 4.09
N PHE A 397 16.72 -3.71 4.41
CA PHE A 397 17.73 -4.27 3.53
C PHE A 397 17.15 -4.66 2.16
N ASP A 398 16.02 -5.37 2.15
CA ASP A 398 15.39 -5.83 0.90
C ASP A 398 14.88 -4.66 0.05
N LEU A 399 14.30 -3.62 0.67
CA LEU A 399 13.87 -2.41 -0.03
C LEU A 399 15.06 -1.64 -0.63
N ALA A 400 16.14 -1.45 0.12
CA ALA A 400 17.32 -0.77 -0.41
C ALA A 400 17.97 -1.58 -1.55
N ARG A 401 18.06 -2.90 -1.40
CA ARG A 401 18.57 -3.80 -2.44
C ARG A 401 17.71 -3.81 -3.69
N LEU A 402 16.38 -3.75 -3.52
CA LEU A 402 15.43 -3.60 -4.62
C LEU A 402 15.72 -2.33 -5.43
N GLN A 403 15.94 -1.18 -4.77
CA GLN A 403 16.24 0.07 -5.47
C GLN A 403 17.49 -0.08 -6.34
N LEU A 404 18.53 -0.71 -5.82
CA LEU A 404 19.76 -0.96 -6.56
C LEU A 404 19.48 -1.78 -7.82
N LEU A 405 18.83 -2.92 -7.67
CA LEU A 405 18.56 -3.85 -8.78
C LEU A 405 17.60 -3.25 -9.81
N ALA A 406 16.56 -2.57 -9.37
CA ALA A 406 15.62 -1.86 -10.25
C ALA A 406 16.30 -0.74 -11.03
N GLY A 407 17.16 0.03 -10.36
CA GLY A 407 17.92 1.10 -11.01
C GLY A 407 18.97 0.65 -12.01
N GLN A 408 19.47 -0.57 -11.86
CA GLN A 408 20.41 -1.23 -12.77
C GLN A 408 19.69 -2.11 -13.83
N GLY A 409 18.38 -2.25 -13.71
CA GLY A 409 17.56 -3.07 -14.61
C GLY A 409 17.37 -2.47 -16.00
N PRO A 410 16.71 -3.20 -16.90
CA PRO A 410 16.54 -2.80 -18.31
C PRO A 410 15.76 -1.48 -18.46
N HIS A 411 14.93 -1.13 -17.49
CA HIS A 411 14.14 0.10 -17.46
C HIS A 411 14.54 1.03 -16.31
N GLY A 412 15.75 0.87 -15.74
CA GLY A 412 16.21 1.58 -14.53
C GLY A 412 16.19 3.09 -14.65
N ALA A 413 16.53 3.66 -15.81
CA ALA A 413 16.45 5.10 -16.04
C ALA A 413 15.01 5.62 -15.95
N ALA A 414 14.06 4.93 -16.59
CA ALA A 414 12.64 5.27 -16.55
C ALA A 414 12.08 5.12 -15.12
N TYR A 415 12.44 4.02 -14.43
CA TYR A 415 12.06 3.79 -13.05
C TYR A 415 12.53 4.91 -12.12
N LYS A 416 13.82 5.27 -12.17
CA LYS A 416 14.37 6.38 -11.37
C LYS A 416 13.68 7.71 -11.68
N ALA A 417 13.40 7.97 -12.96
CA ALA A 417 12.73 9.20 -13.39
C ALA A 417 11.29 9.31 -12.90
N SER A 418 10.59 8.19 -12.70
CA SER A 418 9.20 8.17 -12.20
C SER A 418 9.06 8.48 -10.70
N LEU A 419 10.15 8.35 -9.91
CA LEU A 419 10.13 8.65 -8.48
C LEU A 419 10.04 10.16 -8.22
N LEU A 420 9.48 10.54 -7.05
CA LEU A 420 9.59 11.91 -6.57
C LEU A 420 11.05 12.33 -6.51
N SER A 421 11.34 13.59 -6.85
CA SER A 421 12.73 14.09 -6.92
C SER A 421 12.86 15.48 -6.32
N ARG A 422 13.88 15.70 -5.49
CA ARG A 422 14.29 17.00 -4.94
C ARG A 422 15.72 16.94 -4.43
N ASP A 423 16.56 17.89 -4.83
CA ASP A 423 17.88 18.17 -4.23
C ASP A 423 18.77 16.92 -4.03
N GLY A 424 18.93 16.08 -5.06
CA GLY A 424 19.75 14.87 -4.96
C GLY A 424 19.04 13.65 -4.40
N LEU A 425 17.79 13.80 -3.96
CA LEU A 425 16.92 12.68 -3.52
C LEU A 425 15.97 12.26 -4.64
N ARG A 426 15.78 10.95 -4.78
CA ARG A 426 14.69 10.33 -5.55
C ARG A 426 14.04 9.28 -4.67
N TRP A 427 12.74 9.42 -4.41
CA TRP A 427 12.14 8.54 -3.41
C TRP A 427 10.67 8.23 -3.65
N LYS A 428 10.22 7.15 -2.99
CA LYS A 428 8.83 6.87 -2.68
C LYS A 428 8.65 6.82 -1.17
N GLY A 429 7.76 7.65 -0.65
CA GLY A 429 7.38 7.63 0.75
C GLY A 429 6.16 6.74 1.02
N GLY A 430 6.02 6.31 2.27
CA GLY A 430 4.85 5.63 2.80
C GLY A 430 4.43 6.21 4.14
N ALA A 431 3.12 6.34 4.37
CA ALA A 431 2.57 6.81 5.63
C ALA A 431 1.23 6.15 5.91
N MET A 432 1.06 5.67 7.13
CA MET A 432 -0.20 5.28 7.76
C MET A 432 -0.13 5.68 9.24
N SER A 433 -1.24 5.57 9.96
CA SER A 433 -1.22 5.81 11.42
C SER A 433 -0.16 4.93 12.10
N GLY A 434 0.83 5.55 12.76
CA GLY A 434 1.94 4.89 13.42
C GLY A 434 3.02 4.31 12.49
N ILE A 435 3.01 4.64 11.19
CA ILE A 435 3.96 4.13 10.19
C ILE A 435 4.43 5.27 9.29
N ARG A 436 5.76 5.40 9.15
CA ARG A 436 6.43 6.32 8.21
C ARG A 436 7.59 5.60 7.56
N THR A 437 7.64 5.62 6.22
CA THR A 437 8.68 4.94 5.46
C THR A 437 9.14 5.77 4.29
N SER A 438 10.36 5.52 3.83
CA SER A 438 10.91 6.13 2.61
C SER A 438 11.98 5.20 2.03
N THR A 439 12.00 5.04 0.72
CA THR A 439 13.03 4.27 0.00
C THR A 439 13.32 4.92 -1.35
N GLY A 440 14.51 4.76 -1.85
CA GLY A 440 14.93 5.33 -3.12
C GLY A 440 16.43 5.52 -3.24
N TYR A 441 16.80 6.65 -3.84
CA TYR A 441 18.19 7.01 -4.16
C TYR A 441 18.54 8.33 -3.51
N VAL A 442 19.80 8.46 -3.09
CA VAL A 442 20.41 9.72 -2.64
C VAL A 442 21.75 9.91 -3.32
N THR A 443 21.97 11.09 -3.89
CA THR A 443 23.28 11.52 -4.37
C THR A 443 23.81 12.52 -3.35
N GLY A 444 24.85 12.10 -2.62
CA GLY A 444 25.51 12.90 -1.60
C GLY A 444 26.36 14.03 -2.19
N LYS A 445 26.97 14.86 -1.33
CA LYS A 445 27.89 15.94 -1.73
C LYS A 445 29.11 15.44 -2.50
N SER A 446 29.53 14.21 -2.25
CA SER A 446 30.59 13.53 -3.00
C SER A 446 30.24 13.23 -4.46
N GLY A 447 28.99 13.41 -4.88
CA GLY A 447 28.47 12.99 -6.17
C GLY A 447 28.22 11.49 -6.29
N VAL A 448 28.43 10.72 -5.22
CA VAL A 448 28.16 9.27 -5.20
C VAL A 448 26.68 9.02 -4.93
N GLU A 449 26.07 8.14 -5.73
CA GLU A 449 24.70 7.68 -5.53
C GLU A 449 24.65 6.45 -4.62
N PHE A 450 23.73 6.48 -3.66
CA PHE A 450 23.40 5.37 -2.77
C PHE A 450 21.93 5.00 -2.90
N CYS A 451 21.61 3.76 -2.61
CA CYS A 451 20.24 3.28 -2.43
C CYS A 451 19.95 3.20 -0.93
N TYR A 452 18.74 3.59 -0.52
CA TYR A 452 18.38 3.59 0.89
C TYR A 452 16.96 3.09 1.15
N ALA A 453 16.73 2.64 2.37
CA ALA A 453 15.43 2.46 2.97
C ALA A 453 15.45 2.94 4.43
N PHE A 454 14.46 3.74 4.80
CA PHE A 454 14.24 4.24 6.15
C PHE A 454 12.80 3.94 6.56
N MET A 455 12.62 3.26 7.69
CA MET A 455 11.32 2.78 8.14
C MET A 455 11.15 3.04 9.64
N VAL A 456 10.04 3.66 10.03
CA VAL A 456 9.65 3.88 11.43
C VAL A 456 8.24 3.35 11.62
N ASN A 457 8.07 2.38 12.50
CA ASN A 457 6.80 1.79 12.84
C ASN A 457 6.47 1.99 14.33
N HIS A 458 5.19 1.89 14.69
CA HIS A 458 4.67 1.89 16.06
C HIS A 458 4.92 3.20 16.83
N TYR A 459 5.02 4.34 16.15
CA TYR A 459 5.14 5.64 16.80
C TYR A 459 3.76 6.26 17.12
N ALA A 460 3.72 7.07 18.18
CA ALA A 460 2.55 7.87 18.53
C ALA A 460 2.71 9.35 18.12
N ASP A 461 3.93 9.89 18.19
CA ASP A 461 4.22 11.30 17.85
C ASP A 461 4.63 11.45 16.38
N GLY A 462 3.67 11.82 15.52
CA GLY A 462 3.92 12.05 14.11
C GLY A 462 4.82 13.24 13.80
N LYS A 463 4.89 14.25 14.70
CA LYS A 463 5.77 15.43 14.55
C LYS A 463 7.22 15.03 14.77
N ALA A 464 7.49 14.28 15.84
CA ALA A 464 8.83 13.78 16.14
C ALA A 464 9.37 12.90 15.01
N VAL A 465 8.55 12.01 14.43
CA VAL A 465 8.95 11.17 13.29
C VAL A 465 9.19 12.00 12.02
N SER A 466 8.39 13.04 11.78
CA SER A 466 8.60 13.91 10.62
C SER A 466 9.91 14.67 10.72
N GLU A 467 10.27 15.14 11.91
CA GLU A 467 11.54 15.81 12.18
C GLU A 467 12.71 14.85 12.05
N LEU A 468 12.62 13.64 12.60
CA LEU A 468 13.64 12.60 12.42
C LEU A 468 13.83 12.28 10.95
N SER A 469 12.76 12.08 10.19
CA SER A 469 12.83 11.78 8.75
C SER A 469 13.58 12.88 7.99
N LYS A 470 13.32 14.15 8.31
CA LYS A 470 14.03 15.28 7.70
C LYS A 470 15.53 15.24 8.04
N ARG A 471 15.88 15.08 9.33
CA ARG A 471 17.28 15.01 9.79
C ARG A 471 18.05 13.87 9.12
N VAL A 472 17.43 12.69 8.99
CA VAL A 472 18.04 11.54 8.31
C VAL A 472 18.27 11.83 6.82
N MET A 473 17.29 12.45 6.14
CA MET A 473 17.45 12.84 4.73
C MET A 473 18.57 13.89 4.56
N ASP A 474 18.62 14.90 5.42
CA ASP A 474 19.68 15.92 5.40
C ASP A 474 21.07 15.31 5.65
N ALA A 475 21.16 14.33 6.57
CA ALA A 475 22.41 13.61 6.82
C ALA A 475 22.84 12.75 5.61
N MET A 476 21.92 12.09 4.92
CA MET A 476 22.22 11.34 3.70
C MET A 476 22.72 12.26 2.58
N LEU A 477 22.14 13.44 2.41
CA LEU A 477 22.61 14.44 1.44
C LEU A 477 24.00 14.99 1.79
N GLY A 478 24.41 14.89 3.05
CA GLY A 478 25.72 15.27 3.53
C GLY A 478 26.86 14.32 3.14
N LEU A 479 26.54 13.07 2.70
CA LEU A 479 27.50 12.05 2.28
C LEU A 479 28.22 12.46 0.98
#